data_007612c231420f6c8ff7b57e2ec7bed7
#
_entry.id   007612c231420f6c8ff7b57e2ec7bed7
#
_cell.length_a   1.000
_cell.length_b   1.000
_cell.length_c   1.000
_cell.angle_alpha   90.00
_cell.angle_beta   90.00
_cell.angle_gamma   90.00
#
_symmetry.space_group_name_H-M   'P 1'
#
loop_
_entity.id
_entity.type
_entity.pdbx_description
1 polymer ?
#
loop_
_entity_poly.entity_id
_entity_poly.type
_entity_poly.pdbx_seq_one_letter_code
_entity_poly.pdbx_strand_id
1 'polypeptide(L)'
;MIDLKKHLKLNSGFVFIAAACTMLLSCTEQTKDTEYVARVNESYLTESELEKLADGYSSPGYSRAEIIDHWIRQEILYQEAIKKGIVKSEDYKMIIRNSEKELAAAMLIKQNYTGKNIKINQTDLENYYNSKKEEFRLTSNSFILNILKSNNNSFAVDFRSMVLDKGWRKAVEELKNDSSIVDLQENVFVKEENLYPQKLARTVKGLNPLEISIVISDESEYHSVVQVLSVLNTGSIAPFEFVKSDIEKRLIAESEKDFINDYVKELYSKYNIESDD
;
A
#
# COMPACT_ATOMS: atom_id res chain seq x y z
N MET A 1 -72.85 68.47 -13.21
CA MET A 1 -74.05 68.71 -12.36
C MET A 1 -74.20 67.45 -11.46
N ILE A 2 -74.14 67.67 -10.13
CA ILE A 2 -74.50 66.77 -9.02
C ILE A 2 -73.44 65.65 -8.76
N ASP A 3 -72.46 65.80 -7.92
CA ASP A 3 -72.31 65.65 -6.48
C ASP A 3 -73.06 64.47 -5.84
N LEU A 4 -72.30 63.51 -5.29
CA LEU A 4 -72.61 62.92 -3.99
C LEU A 4 -71.44 62.14 -3.41
N LYS A 5 -70.83 62.76 -2.39
CA LYS A 5 -70.00 62.07 -1.39
C LYS A 5 -70.90 61.13 -0.58
N LYS A 6 -70.39 59.88 -0.32
CA LYS A 6 -70.79 59.22 0.93
C LYS A 6 -69.60 58.31 1.45
N HIS A 7 -69.26 58.64 2.67
CA HIS A 7 -68.36 58.03 3.56
C HIS A 7 -68.58 56.51 3.75
N LEU A 8 -67.53 55.72 3.74
CA LEU A 8 -67.53 54.53 4.54
C LEU A 8 -66.23 54.48 5.35
N LYS A 9 -66.36 54.64 6.65
CA LYS A 9 -65.32 54.37 7.64
C LYS A 9 -65.08 52.87 7.68
N LEU A 10 -63.89 52.41 7.29
CA LEU A 10 -63.46 51.02 7.49
C LEU A 10 -62.60 50.94 8.74
N ASN A 11 -63.06 50.17 9.68
CA ASN A 11 -62.52 49.96 11.02
C ASN A 11 -61.08 49.51 11.00
N SER A 12 -60.18 50.29 11.55
CA SER A 12 -58.77 50.11 11.69
C SER A 12 -58.34 48.97 12.66
N GLY A 13 -59.29 48.11 13.10
CA GLY A 13 -59.01 47.10 14.13
C GLY A 13 -58.77 45.67 13.62
N PHE A 14 -58.99 45.39 12.33
CA PHE A 14 -58.94 43.97 11.85
C PHE A 14 -57.71 43.60 10.99
N VAL A 15 -56.86 44.60 10.70
CA VAL A 15 -55.68 44.35 9.83
C VAL A 15 -54.44 43.98 10.66
N PHE A 16 -54.40 44.19 11.97
CA PHE A 16 -53.25 43.89 12.84
C PHE A 16 -53.17 42.43 13.38
N ILE A 17 -54.23 41.64 13.25
CA ILE A 17 -54.27 40.27 13.76
C ILE A 17 -53.81 39.23 12.66
N ALA A 18 -53.91 39.62 11.40
CA ALA A 18 -53.47 38.73 10.30
C ALA A 18 -51.93 38.71 10.02
N ALA A 19 -51.22 39.76 10.51
CA ALA A 19 -49.77 39.88 10.30
C ALA A 19 -48.91 39.18 11.39
N ALA A 20 -49.52 38.73 12.51
CA ALA A 20 -48.82 38.10 13.63
C ALA A 20 -48.73 36.55 13.53
N CYS A 21 -49.43 35.91 12.57
CA CYS A 21 -49.45 34.45 12.43
C CYS A 21 -48.51 33.89 11.38
N THR A 22 -47.73 34.71 10.65
CA THR A 22 -46.81 34.22 9.59
C THR A 22 -45.34 34.18 9.98
N MET A 23 -44.98 34.44 11.24
CA MET A 23 -43.58 34.39 11.72
C MET A 23 -43.25 33.17 12.59
N LEU A 24 -44.02 32.10 12.55
CA LEU A 24 -43.70 30.85 13.24
C LEU A 24 -43.50 29.67 12.28
N LEU A 25 -43.13 29.91 11.03
CA LEU A 25 -42.44 28.93 10.19
C LEU A 25 -40.95 29.08 10.45
N SER A 26 -40.56 28.86 11.71
CA SER A 26 -39.19 28.57 12.07
C SER A 26 -38.75 27.33 11.27
N CYS A 27 -37.75 27.52 10.42
CA CYS A 27 -37.00 26.45 9.84
C CYS A 27 -36.63 25.45 10.95
N THR A 28 -37.33 24.34 11.01
CA THR A 28 -36.72 23.11 11.51
C THR A 28 -35.70 22.71 10.44
N GLU A 29 -34.44 23.15 10.60
CA GLU A 29 -33.35 22.41 10.02
C GLU A 29 -33.53 20.96 10.48
N GLN A 30 -34.01 20.11 9.58
CA GLN A 30 -33.85 18.69 9.71
C GLN A 30 -32.34 18.47 9.79
N THR A 31 -31.80 18.40 11.00
CA THR A 31 -30.54 17.72 11.23
C THR A 31 -30.75 16.30 10.71
N LYS A 32 -30.30 16.05 9.47
CA LYS A 32 -30.04 14.68 9.02
C LYS A 32 -29.21 14.08 10.14
N ASP A 33 -29.75 13.09 10.85
CA ASP A 33 -28.97 12.21 11.69
C ASP A 33 -27.96 11.54 10.76
N THR A 34 -26.81 12.18 10.62
CA THR A 34 -25.69 11.61 9.89
C THR A 34 -25.14 10.57 10.86
N GLU A 35 -25.40 9.31 10.58
CA GLU A 35 -24.84 8.20 11.33
C GLU A 35 -23.32 8.30 11.26
N TYR A 36 -22.67 8.62 12.37
CA TYR A 36 -21.24 8.79 12.46
C TYR A 36 -20.62 7.77 13.42
N VAL A 37 -19.40 7.37 13.16
CA VAL A 37 -18.62 6.44 14.01
C VAL A 37 -17.78 7.16 15.05
N ALA A 38 -17.41 8.41 14.78
CA ALA A 38 -16.73 9.29 15.74
C ALA A 38 -17.07 10.76 15.46
N ARG A 39 -16.93 11.59 16.51
CA ARG A 39 -17.17 13.03 16.43
C ARG A 39 -16.15 13.79 17.28
N VAL A 40 -15.64 14.89 16.76
CA VAL A 40 -14.84 15.87 17.48
C VAL A 40 -15.41 17.26 17.21
N ASN A 41 -16.12 17.84 18.16
CA ASN A 41 -16.91 19.07 18.00
C ASN A 41 -17.90 18.97 16.82
N GLU A 42 -17.71 19.78 15.77
CA GLU A 42 -18.58 19.79 14.57
C GLU A 42 -18.04 18.91 13.43
N SER A 43 -16.91 18.24 13.62
CA SER A 43 -16.35 17.29 12.64
C SER A 43 -16.81 15.88 12.95
N TYR A 44 -17.24 15.16 11.91
CA TYR A 44 -17.77 13.81 11.99
C TYR A 44 -16.92 12.86 11.13
N LEU A 45 -16.73 11.64 11.59
CA LEU A 45 -16.23 10.52 10.80
C LEU A 45 -17.41 9.60 10.48
N THR A 46 -17.78 9.51 9.24
CA THR A 46 -18.84 8.60 8.78
C THR A 46 -18.28 7.20 8.53
N GLU A 47 -19.15 6.18 8.44
CA GLU A 47 -18.75 4.82 8.09
C GLU A 47 -18.03 4.77 6.73
N SER A 48 -18.57 5.45 5.72
CA SER A 48 -17.96 5.48 4.38
C SER A 48 -16.57 6.13 4.35
N GLU A 49 -16.31 7.12 5.20
CA GLU A 49 -14.99 7.74 5.34
C GLU A 49 -14.02 6.81 6.08
N LEU A 50 -14.50 6.11 7.10
CA LEU A 50 -13.71 5.12 7.82
C LEU A 50 -13.27 3.96 6.91
N GLU A 51 -14.16 3.46 6.05
CA GLU A 51 -13.81 2.44 5.05
C GLU A 51 -12.72 2.93 4.10
N LYS A 52 -12.84 4.16 3.58
CA LYS A 52 -11.81 4.75 2.71
C LYS A 52 -10.47 4.96 3.43
N LEU A 53 -10.51 5.32 4.72
CA LEU A 53 -9.29 5.41 5.52
C LEU A 53 -8.67 4.03 5.71
N ALA A 54 -9.46 3.00 6.00
CA ALA A 54 -9.00 1.63 6.16
C ALA A 54 -8.32 1.10 4.87
N ASP A 55 -8.88 1.38 3.70
CA ASP A 55 -8.28 1.04 2.40
C ASP A 55 -6.92 1.75 2.17
N GLY A 56 -6.76 2.94 2.72
CA GLY A 56 -5.51 3.71 2.65
C GLY A 56 -4.38 3.19 3.54
N TYR A 57 -4.70 2.45 4.60
CA TYR A 57 -3.72 1.77 5.45
C TYR A 57 -3.26 0.46 4.78
N SER A 58 -2.23 0.55 3.94
CA SER A 58 -1.67 -0.57 3.16
C SER A 58 -1.05 -1.71 3.98
N SER A 59 -1.09 -1.66 5.31
CA SER A 59 -0.60 -2.74 6.19
C SER A 59 -1.78 -3.51 6.78
N PRO A 60 -1.86 -4.82 6.58
CA PRO A 60 -2.83 -5.66 7.28
C PRO A 60 -2.48 -5.66 8.77
N GLY A 61 -3.25 -4.97 9.61
CA GLY A 61 -3.01 -4.99 11.05
C GLY A 61 -3.67 -3.89 11.87
N TYR A 62 -4.13 -2.79 11.27
CA TYR A 62 -4.86 -1.78 12.04
C TYR A 62 -6.31 -2.23 12.26
N SER A 63 -6.68 -2.33 13.54
CA SER A 63 -8.06 -2.56 13.91
C SER A 63 -8.92 -1.31 13.62
N ARG A 64 -10.21 -1.51 13.43
CA ARG A 64 -11.17 -0.41 13.30
C ARG A 64 -11.03 0.63 14.42
N ALA A 65 -10.80 0.18 15.64
CA ALA A 65 -10.64 1.05 16.81
C ALA A 65 -9.38 1.93 16.71
N GLU A 66 -8.27 1.39 16.22
CA GLU A 66 -7.02 2.13 16.04
C GLU A 66 -7.15 3.20 14.96
N ILE A 67 -7.86 2.92 13.86
CA ILE A 67 -8.12 3.91 12.80
C ILE A 67 -8.98 5.07 13.34
N ILE A 68 -10.02 4.75 14.11
CA ILE A 68 -10.88 5.76 14.75
C ILE A 68 -10.09 6.62 15.74
N ASP A 69 -9.28 6.01 16.62
CA ASP A 69 -8.44 6.74 17.58
C ASP A 69 -7.43 7.66 16.87
N HIS A 70 -6.81 7.17 15.79
CA HIS A 70 -5.91 7.98 14.96
C HIS A 70 -6.62 9.18 14.34
N TRP A 71 -7.83 9.01 13.79
CA TRP A 71 -8.61 10.10 13.23
C TRP A 71 -8.98 11.14 14.31
N ILE A 72 -9.45 10.69 15.49
CA ILE A 72 -9.77 11.58 16.61
C ILE A 72 -8.56 12.43 17.02
N ARG A 73 -7.38 11.82 17.16
CA ARG A 73 -6.13 12.52 17.51
C ARG A 73 -5.76 13.56 16.46
N GLN A 74 -5.81 13.19 15.17
CA GLN A 74 -5.53 14.11 14.09
C GLN A 74 -6.50 15.30 14.08
N GLU A 75 -7.80 15.06 14.26
CA GLU A 75 -8.82 16.09 14.25
C GLU A 75 -8.65 17.07 15.42
N ILE A 76 -8.36 16.57 16.63
CA ILE A 76 -8.06 17.40 17.80
C ILE A 76 -6.84 18.31 17.52
N LEU A 77 -5.75 17.75 17.00
CA LEU A 77 -4.55 18.51 16.70
C LEU A 77 -4.79 19.54 15.60
N TYR A 78 -5.57 19.20 14.57
CA TYR A 78 -5.93 20.10 13.49
C TYR A 78 -6.77 21.28 13.98
N GLN A 79 -7.80 21.03 14.80
CA GLN A 79 -8.62 22.08 15.40
C GLN A 79 -7.80 23.01 16.31
N GLU A 80 -6.85 22.46 17.06
CA GLU A 80 -5.94 23.27 17.88
C GLU A 80 -4.99 24.12 17.03
N ALA A 81 -4.50 23.55 15.90
CA ALA A 81 -3.70 24.31 14.94
C ALA A 81 -4.47 25.47 14.30
N ILE A 82 -5.76 25.28 14.01
CA ILE A 82 -6.64 26.36 13.55
C ILE A 82 -6.75 27.47 14.61
N LYS A 83 -7.01 27.10 15.87
CA LYS A 83 -7.13 28.07 16.98
C LYS A 83 -5.84 28.87 17.18
N LYS A 84 -4.69 28.22 17.04
CA LYS A 84 -3.36 28.87 17.14
C LYS A 84 -2.97 29.66 15.89
N GLY A 85 -3.80 29.67 14.85
CA GLY A 85 -3.56 30.39 13.61
C GLY A 85 -2.50 29.80 12.69
N ILE A 86 -2.03 28.57 12.98
CA ILE A 86 -1.00 27.87 12.18
C ILE A 86 -1.44 27.77 10.71
N VAL A 87 -2.69 27.38 10.46
CA VAL A 87 -3.24 27.23 9.10
C VAL A 87 -3.35 28.56 8.32
N LYS A 88 -3.22 29.70 9.02
CA LYS A 88 -3.23 31.04 8.42
C LYS A 88 -1.81 31.59 8.16
N SER A 89 -0.78 30.93 8.68
CA SER A 89 0.61 31.36 8.47
C SER A 89 1.02 31.28 7.01
N GLU A 90 1.93 32.14 6.58
CA GLU A 90 2.42 32.13 5.19
C GLU A 90 3.21 30.84 4.90
N ASP A 91 3.93 30.30 5.87
CA ASP A 91 4.65 29.02 5.73
C ASP A 91 3.68 27.87 5.44
N TYR A 92 2.59 27.77 6.23
CA TYR A 92 1.57 26.74 6.00
C TYR A 92 0.95 26.87 4.60
N LYS A 93 0.55 28.08 4.22
CA LYS A 93 -0.04 28.36 2.89
C LYS A 93 0.93 28.04 1.75
N MET A 94 2.21 28.34 1.94
CA MET A 94 3.25 28.01 0.94
C MET A 94 3.41 26.50 0.79
N ILE A 95 3.46 25.77 1.89
CA ILE A 95 3.55 24.30 1.88
C ILE A 95 2.33 23.71 1.18
N ILE A 96 1.11 24.16 1.53
CA ILE A 96 -0.11 23.65 0.90
C ILE A 96 -0.13 23.92 -0.61
N ARG A 97 0.22 25.15 -1.05
CA ARG A 97 0.27 25.47 -2.50
C ARG A 97 1.26 24.61 -3.26
N ASN A 98 2.42 24.32 -2.65
CA ASN A 98 3.41 23.46 -3.30
C ASN A 98 2.93 22.00 -3.34
N SER A 99 2.39 21.49 -2.23
CA SER A 99 1.83 20.13 -2.18
C SER A 99 0.64 19.94 -3.14
N GLU A 100 -0.21 20.96 -3.30
CA GLU A 100 -1.31 20.96 -4.28
C GLU A 100 -0.78 20.81 -5.72
N LYS A 101 0.27 21.57 -6.09
CA LYS A 101 0.89 21.47 -7.42
C LYS A 101 1.53 20.10 -7.64
N GLU A 102 2.28 19.60 -6.66
CA GLU A 102 2.92 18.29 -6.73
C GLU A 102 1.88 17.16 -6.86
N LEU A 103 0.81 17.21 -6.05
CA LEU A 103 -0.27 16.23 -6.10
C LEU A 103 -1.00 16.28 -7.44
N ALA A 104 -1.35 17.47 -7.93
CA ALA A 104 -2.03 17.62 -9.22
C ALA A 104 -1.15 17.09 -10.37
N ALA A 105 0.15 17.38 -10.36
CA ALA A 105 1.10 16.87 -11.35
C ALA A 105 1.21 15.33 -11.28
N ALA A 106 1.33 14.75 -10.08
CA ALA A 106 1.38 13.31 -9.89
C ALA A 106 0.10 12.62 -10.38
N MET A 107 -1.08 13.21 -10.08
CA MET A 107 -2.37 12.68 -10.55
C MET A 107 -2.50 12.75 -12.08
N LEU A 108 -2.04 13.85 -12.70
CA LEU A 108 -2.03 14.00 -14.15
C LEU A 108 -1.14 12.95 -14.82
N ILE A 109 0.06 12.74 -14.30
CA ILE A 109 0.99 11.71 -14.78
C ILE A 109 0.35 10.33 -14.64
N LYS A 110 -0.17 10.00 -13.46
CA LYS A 110 -0.84 8.72 -13.21
C LYS A 110 -1.99 8.48 -14.19
N GLN A 111 -2.84 9.47 -14.43
CA GLN A 111 -3.98 9.35 -15.35
C GLN A 111 -3.52 9.05 -16.78
N ASN A 112 -2.47 9.72 -17.25
CA ASN A 112 -1.96 9.55 -18.62
C ASN A 112 -1.11 8.28 -18.77
N TYR A 113 -0.44 7.85 -17.70
CA TYR A 113 0.40 6.64 -17.70
C TYR A 113 -0.42 5.36 -17.60
N THR A 114 -1.47 5.32 -16.76
CA THR A 114 -2.32 4.12 -16.53
C THR A 114 -2.97 3.59 -17.81
N GLY A 115 -3.11 4.41 -18.85
CA GLY A 115 -3.60 4.01 -20.17
C GLY A 115 -2.56 3.30 -21.05
N LYS A 116 -1.29 3.25 -20.65
CA LYS A 116 -0.23 2.60 -21.44
C LYS A 116 0.05 1.20 -20.87
N ASN A 117 -0.46 0.18 -21.55
CA ASN A 117 -0.09 -1.22 -21.28
C ASN A 117 1.38 -1.45 -21.67
N ILE A 118 2.30 -1.25 -20.75
CA ILE A 118 3.70 -1.61 -20.96
C ILE A 118 3.80 -3.13 -20.87
N LYS A 119 4.03 -3.76 -22.02
CA LYS A 119 4.30 -5.19 -22.10
C LYS A 119 5.81 -5.39 -22.15
N ILE A 120 6.41 -5.70 -21.01
CA ILE A 120 7.79 -6.16 -20.95
C ILE A 120 7.78 -7.62 -21.39
N ASN A 121 8.47 -7.93 -22.45
CA ASN A 121 8.60 -9.30 -22.94
C ASN A 121 9.86 -9.97 -22.39
N GLN A 122 9.97 -11.29 -22.58
CA GLN A 122 11.10 -12.07 -22.10
C GLN A 122 12.44 -11.59 -22.67
N THR A 123 12.45 -11.16 -23.92
CA THR A 123 13.67 -10.66 -24.61
C THR A 123 14.15 -9.34 -23.98
N ASP A 124 13.24 -8.46 -23.56
CA ASP A 124 13.60 -7.20 -22.89
C ASP A 124 14.31 -7.49 -21.55
N LEU A 125 13.77 -8.44 -20.77
CA LEU A 125 14.34 -8.88 -19.51
C LEU A 125 15.75 -9.48 -19.69
N GLU A 126 15.93 -10.35 -20.66
CA GLU A 126 17.21 -10.99 -20.97
C GLU A 126 18.25 -9.98 -21.47
N ASN A 127 17.84 -9.04 -22.32
CA ASN A 127 18.70 -7.96 -22.83
C ASN A 127 19.16 -7.06 -21.68
N TYR A 128 18.24 -6.68 -20.78
CA TYR A 128 18.59 -5.89 -19.61
C TYR A 128 19.59 -6.62 -18.72
N TYR A 129 19.30 -7.89 -18.38
CA TYR A 129 20.21 -8.71 -17.59
C TYR A 129 21.59 -8.79 -18.21
N ASN A 130 21.68 -9.09 -19.52
CA ASN A 130 22.94 -9.24 -20.22
C ASN A 130 23.74 -7.95 -20.31
N SER A 131 23.07 -6.80 -20.49
CA SER A 131 23.72 -5.50 -20.57
C SER A 131 24.18 -4.96 -19.22
N LYS A 132 23.51 -5.40 -18.12
CA LYS A 132 23.72 -4.90 -16.75
C LYS A 132 24.20 -5.99 -15.78
N LYS A 133 24.84 -7.06 -16.26
CA LYS A 133 25.24 -8.22 -15.44
C LYS A 133 25.96 -7.85 -14.15
N GLU A 134 26.84 -6.85 -14.21
CA GLU A 134 27.63 -6.44 -13.07
C GLU A 134 26.77 -5.85 -11.91
N GLU A 135 25.59 -5.33 -12.22
CA GLU A 135 24.67 -4.81 -11.21
C GLU A 135 24.02 -5.95 -10.38
N PHE A 136 24.05 -7.18 -10.89
CA PHE A 136 23.54 -8.37 -10.22
C PHE A 136 24.62 -9.16 -9.51
N ARG A 137 25.78 -8.54 -9.25
CA ARG A 137 26.86 -9.14 -8.48
C ARG A 137 26.46 -9.24 -7.02
N LEU A 138 26.58 -10.44 -6.46
CA LEU A 138 26.21 -10.74 -5.08
C LEU A 138 27.18 -10.07 -4.09
N THR A 139 26.62 -9.36 -3.14
CA THR A 139 27.35 -8.69 -2.05
C THR A 139 27.56 -9.59 -0.83
N SER A 140 26.82 -10.70 -0.74
CA SER A 140 26.94 -11.74 0.28
C SER A 140 26.75 -13.11 -0.36
N ASN A 141 27.14 -14.16 0.37
CA ASN A 141 26.81 -15.52 -0.05
C ASN A 141 25.29 -15.66 -0.16
N SER A 142 24.87 -16.48 -1.09
CA SER A 142 23.44 -16.74 -1.34
C SER A 142 23.24 -18.22 -1.62
N PHE A 143 22.05 -18.69 -1.38
CA PHE A 143 21.72 -20.10 -1.48
C PHE A 143 20.49 -20.30 -2.35
N ILE A 144 20.46 -21.39 -3.09
CA ILE A 144 19.25 -21.89 -3.73
C ILE A 144 18.80 -23.07 -2.90
N LEU A 145 17.59 -22.98 -2.35
CA LEU A 145 17.08 -23.89 -1.33
C LEU A 145 15.74 -24.49 -1.73
N ASN A 146 15.50 -25.70 -1.27
CA ASN A 146 14.15 -26.21 -1.02
C ASN A 146 13.91 -26.17 0.49
N ILE A 147 12.73 -25.72 0.92
CA ILE A 147 12.39 -25.53 2.33
C ILE A 147 11.00 -26.09 2.59
N LEU A 148 10.90 -27.03 3.51
CA LEU A 148 9.64 -27.42 4.15
C LEU A 148 9.58 -26.83 5.54
N LYS A 149 8.45 -26.24 5.92
CA LYS A 149 8.10 -25.83 7.28
C LYS A 149 6.84 -26.54 7.74
N SER A 150 6.91 -27.18 8.89
CA SER A 150 5.82 -27.97 9.47
C SER A 150 5.52 -27.54 10.91
N ASN A 151 4.27 -27.65 11.33
CA ASN A 151 3.86 -27.53 12.73
C ASN A 151 3.91 -28.86 13.50
N ASN A 152 4.42 -29.94 12.88
CA ASN A 152 4.51 -31.27 13.47
C ASN A 152 5.92 -31.85 13.29
N ASN A 153 6.59 -32.13 14.42
CA ASN A 153 7.94 -32.68 14.41
C ASN A 153 8.03 -34.07 13.79
N SER A 154 7.10 -34.97 14.11
CA SER A 154 7.09 -36.33 13.56
C SER A 154 6.96 -36.29 12.04
N PHE A 155 6.04 -35.46 11.54
CA PHE A 155 5.89 -35.25 10.10
C PHE A 155 7.16 -34.75 9.45
N ALA A 156 7.85 -33.77 10.04
CA ALA A 156 9.12 -33.26 9.50
C ALA A 156 10.23 -34.33 9.47
N VAL A 157 10.28 -35.23 10.46
CA VAL A 157 11.20 -36.37 10.50
C VAL A 157 10.87 -37.37 9.40
N ASP A 158 9.59 -37.72 9.23
CA ASP A 158 9.14 -38.65 8.19
C ASP A 158 9.37 -38.08 6.80
N PHE A 159 9.07 -36.80 6.60
CA PHE A 159 9.38 -36.10 5.34
C PHE A 159 10.88 -36.15 5.01
N ARG A 160 11.73 -35.80 6.00
CA ARG A 160 13.19 -35.89 5.82
C ARG A 160 13.65 -37.28 5.46
N SER A 161 13.12 -38.29 6.12
CA SER A 161 13.45 -39.70 5.85
C SER A 161 13.06 -40.10 4.42
N MET A 162 11.88 -39.66 3.97
CA MET A 162 11.41 -39.88 2.60
C MET A 162 12.29 -39.15 1.56
N VAL A 163 12.72 -37.90 1.87
CA VAL A 163 13.65 -37.16 1.00
C VAL A 163 14.96 -37.88 0.85
N LEU A 164 15.50 -38.47 1.92
CA LEU A 164 16.75 -39.26 1.89
C LEU A 164 16.61 -40.56 1.07
N ASP A 165 15.42 -41.18 1.09
CA ASP A 165 15.16 -42.45 0.37
C ASP A 165 14.79 -42.21 -1.10
N LYS A 166 13.88 -41.25 -1.38
CA LYS A 166 13.25 -41.09 -2.71
C LYS A 166 13.58 -39.74 -3.39
N GLY A 167 14.25 -38.83 -2.71
CA GLY A 167 14.52 -37.48 -3.17
C GLY A 167 13.39 -36.51 -2.89
N TRP A 168 13.72 -35.21 -2.89
CA TRP A 168 12.81 -34.12 -2.51
C TRP A 168 11.49 -34.12 -3.29
N ARG A 169 11.55 -34.16 -4.62
CA ARG A 169 10.36 -34.10 -5.47
C ARG A 169 9.36 -35.20 -5.17
N LYS A 170 9.81 -36.43 -4.98
CA LYS A 170 8.90 -37.53 -4.66
C LYS A 170 8.30 -37.42 -3.27
N ALA A 171 9.08 -36.97 -2.29
CA ALA A 171 8.59 -36.73 -0.96
C ALA A 171 7.48 -35.65 -0.96
N VAL A 172 7.68 -34.58 -1.72
CA VAL A 172 6.67 -33.54 -1.91
C VAL A 172 5.43 -34.08 -2.60
N GLU A 173 5.56 -34.80 -3.70
CA GLU A 173 4.43 -35.41 -4.44
C GLU A 173 3.55 -36.30 -3.54
N GLU A 174 4.17 -37.08 -2.65
CA GLU A 174 3.47 -38.00 -1.74
C GLU A 174 2.83 -37.28 -0.53
N LEU A 175 3.43 -36.21 -0.03
CA LEU A 175 3.05 -35.58 1.25
C LEU A 175 2.51 -34.15 1.14
N LYS A 176 2.45 -33.52 -0.02
CA LYS A 176 2.05 -32.10 -0.21
C LYS A 176 0.68 -31.70 0.30
N ASN A 177 -0.22 -32.65 0.50
CA ASN A 177 -1.58 -32.40 0.98
C ASN A 177 -1.73 -32.58 2.50
N ASP A 178 -0.63 -32.88 3.21
CA ASP A 178 -0.69 -33.07 4.66
C ASP A 178 -0.92 -31.73 5.37
N SER A 179 -1.85 -31.72 6.31
CA SER A 179 -2.22 -30.50 7.06
C SER A 179 -1.13 -30.00 8.02
N SER A 180 -0.09 -30.79 8.25
CA SER A 180 1.07 -30.40 9.03
C SER A 180 2.02 -29.46 8.27
N ILE A 181 1.88 -29.32 6.96
CA ILE A 181 2.67 -28.39 6.15
C ILE A 181 2.18 -26.98 6.36
N VAL A 182 3.03 -26.10 6.86
CA VAL A 182 2.79 -24.67 7.04
C VAL A 182 3.29 -23.88 5.84
N ASP A 183 4.47 -24.28 5.32
CA ASP A 183 5.06 -23.66 4.14
C ASP A 183 5.92 -24.66 3.38
N LEU A 184 5.88 -24.57 2.06
CA LEU A 184 6.68 -25.41 1.17
C LEU A 184 7.18 -24.55 0.01
N GLN A 185 8.49 -24.35 -0.01
CA GLN A 185 9.16 -23.56 -1.03
C GLN A 185 10.18 -24.42 -1.77
N GLU A 186 10.17 -24.35 -3.08
CA GLU A 186 11.12 -25.08 -3.92
C GLU A 186 11.91 -24.13 -4.80
N ASN A 187 13.19 -24.39 -4.96
CA ASN A 187 14.10 -23.62 -5.80
C ASN A 187 14.09 -22.11 -5.47
N VAL A 188 14.10 -21.76 -4.17
CA VAL A 188 14.09 -20.38 -3.74
C VAL A 188 15.50 -19.83 -3.57
N PHE A 189 15.70 -18.58 -4.02
CA PHE A 189 16.95 -17.85 -3.82
C PHE A 189 16.87 -17.07 -2.50
N VAL A 190 17.82 -17.32 -1.61
CA VAL A 190 17.89 -16.70 -0.29
C VAL A 190 19.29 -16.15 -0.07
N LYS A 191 19.41 -14.86 0.20
CA LYS A 191 20.68 -14.27 0.63
C LYS A 191 21.00 -14.67 2.06
N GLU A 192 22.28 -14.77 2.40
CA GLU A 192 22.75 -15.17 3.74
C GLU A 192 22.11 -14.32 4.84
N GLU A 193 22.01 -13.00 4.66
CA GLU A 193 21.41 -12.08 5.61
C GLU A 193 19.90 -12.28 5.85
N ASN A 194 19.21 -12.96 4.92
CA ASN A 194 17.77 -13.24 5.01
C ASN A 194 17.46 -14.63 5.58
N LEU A 195 18.48 -15.42 5.91
CA LEU A 195 18.29 -16.71 6.55
C LEU A 195 17.89 -16.52 8.01
N TYR A 196 16.64 -16.78 8.33
CA TYR A 196 16.08 -16.72 9.67
C TYR A 196 15.20 -17.95 9.97
N PRO A 197 15.15 -18.47 11.19
CA PRO A 197 15.89 -18.06 12.40
C PRO A 197 17.39 -18.40 12.34
N GLN A 198 18.18 -17.87 13.29
CA GLN A 198 19.66 -18.03 13.30
C GLN A 198 20.12 -19.50 13.28
N LYS A 199 19.33 -20.42 13.86
CA LYS A 199 19.61 -21.86 13.85
C LYS A 199 19.55 -22.43 12.42
N LEU A 200 18.55 -21.98 11.62
CA LEU A 200 18.44 -22.33 10.21
C LEU A 200 19.65 -21.79 9.44
N ALA A 201 20.00 -20.53 9.63
CA ALA A 201 21.15 -19.91 8.96
C ALA A 201 22.45 -20.68 9.23
N ARG A 202 22.72 -21.06 10.50
CA ARG A 202 23.90 -21.85 10.85
C ARG A 202 23.90 -23.23 10.19
N THR A 203 22.73 -23.88 10.13
CA THR A 203 22.60 -25.20 9.52
C THR A 203 22.84 -25.12 8.02
N VAL A 204 22.17 -24.19 7.31
CA VAL A 204 22.32 -24.03 5.86
C VAL A 204 23.75 -23.72 5.46
N LYS A 205 24.46 -22.89 6.21
CA LYS A 205 25.87 -22.53 5.97
C LYS A 205 26.83 -23.72 6.13
N GLY A 206 26.45 -24.72 6.89
CA GLY A 206 27.25 -25.96 7.10
C GLY A 206 26.96 -27.06 6.06
N LEU A 207 25.97 -26.89 5.20
CA LEU A 207 25.59 -27.88 4.21
C LEU A 207 26.28 -27.63 2.87
N ASN A 208 26.67 -28.74 2.21
CA ASN A 208 27.12 -28.72 0.83
C ASN A 208 25.94 -28.79 -0.15
N PRO A 209 26.16 -28.46 -1.43
CA PRO A 209 25.13 -28.65 -2.45
C PRO A 209 24.59 -30.08 -2.47
N LEU A 210 23.27 -30.21 -2.59
CA LEU A 210 22.44 -31.40 -2.55
C LEU A 210 22.28 -32.05 -1.16
N GLU A 211 22.95 -31.55 -0.13
CA GLU A 211 22.73 -32.03 1.23
C GLU A 211 21.40 -31.54 1.83
N ILE A 212 20.88 -32.37 2.75
CA ILE A 212 19.62 -32.15 3.44
C ILE A 212 19.91 -31.92 4.92
N SER A 213 19.30 -30.90 5.50
CA SER A 213 19.44 -30.60 6.92
C SER A 213 18.87 -31.69 7.82
N ILE A 214 19.29 -31.69 9.07
CA ILE A 214 18.47 -32.27 10.16
C ILE A 214 17.16 -31.48 10.25
N VAL A 215 16.19 -32.02 11.00
CA VAL A 215 15.00 -31.23 11.37
C VAL A 215 15.42 -30.07 12.29
N ILE A 216 15.11 -28.85 11.87
CA ILE A 216 15.46 -27.60 12.58
C ILE A 216 14.22 -27.10 13.26
N SER A 217 14.14 -27.19 14.61
CA SER A 217 13.05 -26.64 15.39
C SER A 217 13.37 -25.21 15.82
N ASP A 218 12.41 -24.30 15.68
CA ASP A 218 12.48 -22.91 16.13
C ASP A 218 11.74 -22.68 17.47
N GLU A 219 11.81 -21.48 18.00
CA GLU A 219 11.16 -21.10 19.26
C GLU A 219 9.62 -21.00 19.12
N SER A 220 9.10 -20.92 17.89
CA SER A 220 7.67 -20.87 17.58
C SER A 220 7.06 -22.26 17.34
N GLU A 221 7.76 -23.32 17.77
CA GLU A 221 7.36 -24.74 17.62
C GLU A 221 7.20 -25.20 16.14
N TYR A 222 7.78 -24.47 15.20
CA TYR A 222 7.87 -24.95 13.82
C TYR A 222 9.14 -25.79 13.59
N HIS A 223 9.00 -26.70 12.65
CA HIS A 223 10.04 -27.68 12.29
C HIS A 223 10.35 -27.56 10.81
N SER A 224 11.58 -27.22 10.48
CA SER A 224 12.00 -27.04 9.08
C SER A 224 12.96 -28.13 8.62
N VAL A 225 12.80 -28.55 7.38
CA VAL A 225 13.74 -29.39 6.63
C VAL A 225 14.19 -28.60 5.41
N VAL A 226 15.49 -28.48 5.21
CA VAL A 226 16.06 -27.68 4.11
C VAL A 226 16.99 -28.57 3.29
N GLN A 227 16.89 -28.46 1.97
CA GLN A 227 17.89 -28.97 1.04
C GLN A 227 18.59 -27.79 0.38
N VAL A 228 19.92 -27.78 0.42
CA VAL A 228 20.74 -26.83 -0.34
C VAL A 228 20.89 -27.35 -1.76
N LEU A 229 20.35 -26.63 -2.75
CA LEU A 229 20.53 -26.99 -4.16
C LEU A 229 21.83 -26.41 -4.71
N SER A 230 22.17 -25.19 -4.34
CA SER A 230 23.38 -24.51 -4.76
C SER A 230 23.82 -23.45 -3.77
N VAL A 231 25.12 -23.21 -3.71
CA VAL A 231 25.74 -22.13 -2.96
C VAL A 231 26.36 -21.16 -3.97
N LEU A 232 25.97 -19.91 -3.89
CA LEU A 232 26.46 -18.82 -4.73
C LEU A 232 27.33 -17.91 -3.87
N ASN A 233 28.62 -17.88 -4.16
CA ASN A 233 29.56 -17.10 -3.36
C ASN A 233 29.45 -15.60 -3.62
N THR A 234 29.81 -14.81 -2.63
CA THR A 234 30.01 -13.36 -2.76
C THR A 234 30.86 -13.05 -4.00
N GLY A 235 30.45 -12.07 -4.77
CA GLY A 235 31.10 -11.65 -6.02
C GLY A 235 30.67 -12.41 -7.27
N SER A 236 29.92 -13.51 -7.16
CA SER A 236 29.30 -14.14 -8.33
C SER A 236 28.10 -13.35 -8.84
N ILE A 237 27.69 -13.59 -10.08
CA ILE A 237 26.50 -12.96 -10.66
C ILE A 237 25.28 -13.79 -10.29
N ALA A 238 24.24 -13.15 -9.76
CA ALA A 238 22.96 -13.82 -9.48
C ALA A 238 22.35 -14.38 -10.78
N PRO A 239 21.88 -15.64 -10.83
CA PRO A 239 21.25 -16.17 -12.02
C PRO A 239 19.99 -15.39 -12.42
N PHE A 240 19.76 -15.25 -13.71
CA PHE A 240 18.67 -14.48 -14.30
C PHE A 240 17.29 -14.76 -13.67
N GLU A 241 16.98 -16.05 -13.48
CA GLU A 241 15.67 -16.47 -12.95
C GLU A 241 15.33 -15.85 -11.57
N PHE A 242 16.35 -15.60 -10.76
CA PHE A 242 16.15 -15.06 -9.41
C PHE A 242 16.13 -13.53 -9.34
N VAL A 243 16.58 -12.85 -10.40
CA VAL A 243 16.56 -11.39 -10.51
C VAL A 243 15.52 -10.88 -11.51
N LYS A 244 14.84 -11.80 -12.19
CA LYS A 244 13.85 -11.48 -13.23
C LYS A 244 12.78 -10.50 -12.76
N SER A 245 12.21 -10.73 -11.58
CA SER A 245 11.19 -9.82 -11.02
C SER A 245 11.76 -8.44 -10.70
N ASP A 246 13.02 -8.35 -10.26
CA ASP A 246 13.66 -7.06 -10.01
C ASP A 246 13.98 -6.33 -11.31
N ILE A 247 14.37 -7.05 -12.35
CA ILE A 247 14.57 -6.48 -13.69
C ILE A 247 13.25 -5.94 -14.24
N GLU A 248 12.16 -6.68 -14.11
CA GLU A 248 10.83 -6.23 -14.55
C GLU A 248 10.43 -4.93 -13.87
N LYS A 249 10.60 -4.84 -12.55
CA LYS A 249 10.32 -3.60 -11.78
C LYS A 249 11.19 -2.42 -12.27
N ARG A 250 12.47 -2.67 -12.55
CA ARG A 250 13.39 -1.64 -13.05
C ARG A 250 12.99 -1.16 -14.44
N LEU A 251 12.66 -2.06 -15.37
CA LEU A 251 12.19 -1.73 -16.71
C LEU A 251 10.86 -0.94 -16.68
N ILE A 252 9.95 -1.30 -15.79
CA ILE A 252 8.72 -0.53 -15.57
C ILE A 252 9.05 0.88 -15.11
N ALA A 253 9.93 1.02 -14.13
CA ALA A 253 10.34 2.35 -13.60
C ALA A 253 11.09 3.19 -14.64
N GLU A 254 11.97 2.59 -15.47
CA GLU A 254 12.63 3.27 -16.59
C GLU A 254 11.61 3.74 -17.61
N SER A 255 10.67 2.88 -18.01
CA SER A 255 9.61 3.24 -18.95
C SER A 255 8.69 4.35 -18.42
N GLU A 256 8.38 4.36 -17.13
CA GLU A 256 7.63 5.44 -16.49
C GLU A 256 8.40 6.75 -16.53
N LYS A 257 9.70 6.73 -16.22
CA LYS A 257 10.58 7.90 -16.28
C LYS A 257 10.66 8.47 -17.69
N ASP A 258 10.83 7.61 -18.69
CA ASP A 258 10.91 8.02 -20.10
C ASP A 258 9.58 8.63 -20.55
N PHE A 259 8.46 8.01 -20.18
CA PHE A 259 7.14 8.58 -20.44
C PHE A 259 6.97 9.97 -19.83
N ILE A 260 7.36 10.15 -18.56
CA ILE A 260 7.26 11.46 -17.89
C ILE A 260 8.11 12.50 -18.63
N ASN A 261 9.34 12.15 -18.98
CA ASN A 261 10.26 13.04 -19.69
C ASN A 261 9.69 13.47 -21.05
N ASP A 262 9.19 12.52 -21.84
CA ASP A 262 8.60 12.79 -23.15
C ASP A 262 7.33 13.63 -23.03
N TYR A 263 6.47 13.30 -22.07
CA TYR A 263 5.24 14.05 -21.82
C TYR A 263 5.52 15.49 -21.39
N VAL A 264 6.45 15.68 -20.47
CA VAL A 264 6.88 17.02 -20.03
C VAL A 264 7.48 17.79 -21.21
N LYS A 265 8.32 17.16 -22.04
CA LYS A 265 8.89 17.77 -23.24
C LYS A 265 7.82 18.21 -24.25
N GLU A 266 6.77 17.41 -24.43
CA GLU A 266 5.60 17.80 -25.24
C GLU A 266 4.91 19.04 -24.65
N LEU A 267 4.72 19.07 -23.33
CA LEU A 267 4.11 20.22 -22.66
C LEU A 267 4.93 21.50 -22.80
N TYR A 268 6.27 21.44 -22.77
CA TYR A 268 7.13 22.61 -23.00
C TYR A 268 6.83 23.32 -24.32
N SER A 269 6.39 22.58 -25.35
CA SER A 269 6.03 23.19 -26.64
C SER A 269 4.66 23.88 -26.63
N LYS A 270 3.86 23.67 -25.62
CA LYS A 270 2.47 24.18 -25.52
C LYS A 270 2.33 25.38 -24.58
N TYR A 271 3.35 25.66 -23.79
CA TYR A 271 3.30 26.71 -22.77
C TYR A 271 4.30 27.83 -23.12
N ASN A 272 3.93 29.07 -22.83
CA ASN A 272 4.88 30.19 -22.86
C ASN A 272 5.73 30.12 -21.59
N ILE A 273 7.04 29.96 -21.75
CA ILE A 273 8.00 29.79 -20.66
C ILE A 273 9.03 30.92 -20.76
N GLU A 274 9.11 31.69 -19.71
CA GLU A 274 10.13 32.73 -19.52
C GLU A 274 10.92 32.38 -18.26
N SER A 275 12.25 32.39 -18.36
CA SER A 275 13.17 32.24 -17.23
C SER A 275 14.21 33.37 -17.28
N ASP A 276 14.43 33.99 -16.15
CA ASP A 276 15.59 34.89 -15.95
C ASP A 276 16.78 33.99 -15.55
N ASP A 277 17.71 33.77 -16.48
CA ASP A 277 19.01 33.12 -16.23
C ASP A 277 20.10 34.16 -15.92
#